data_8ba8e64ed482d7add470fe028470d65f
#
_entry.id   8ba8e64ed482d7add470fe028470d65f
#
_cell.length_a   1.000
_cell.length_b   1.000
_cell.length_c   1.000
_cell.angle_alpha   90.00
_cell.angle_beta   90.00
_cell.angle_gamma   90.00
#
_symmetry.space_group_name_H-M   'P 1'
#
loop_
_entity.id
_entity.type
_entity.pdbx_description
1 polymer ?
#
loop_
_entity_poly.entity_id
_entity_poly.type
_entity_poly.pdbx_seq_one_letter_code
_entity_poly.pdbx_strand_id
1 'polypeptide(L)'
;MSVSAPLAAIRAQHPLLHCISNIVSANDCANLALAIGASPIMAQAPQEMADIAALAGAVVLNTGTPDEAKFTAARTAGATANRRSIPVVLDPVGVGASPWRLANIQNLLQQVQPAIVRVNAGEAAALLGLGGSEHGVDSLTAPKAPAGLAAALAQKLGCVVLLSGTEDLIADGQLLCTCLLYTSPSPRDRQTSRM
;
A
#
# COMPACT_ATOMS: atom_id res chain seq x y z
N MET A 1 5.33 -21.33 2.92
CA MET A 1 3.84 -21.33 2.87
C MET A 1 3.39 -21.47 1.43
N SER A 2 2.38 -22.29 1.16
CA SER A 2 1.83 -22.41 -0.20
C SER A 2 0.78 -21.33 -0.43
N VAL A 3 0.88 -20.59 -1.54
CA VAL A 3 -0.15 -19.61 -1.99
C VAL A 3 -1.41 -20.25 -2.57
N SER A 4 -1.42 -21.58 -2.73
CA SER A 4 -2.54 -22.30 -3.34
C SER A 4 -3.82 -22.25 -2.50
N ALA A 5 -3.72 -22.35 -1.18
CA ALA A 5 -4.89 -22.34 -0.31
C ALA A 5 -5.61 -20.99 -0.26
N PRO A 6 -4.91 -19.84 -0.06
CA PRO A 6 -5.54 -18.51 -0.17
C PRO A 6 -6.17 -18.26 -1.54
N LEU A 7 -5.51 -18.67 -2.63
CA LEU A 7 -6.05 -18.48 -3.98
C LEU A 7 -7.31 -19.34 -4.22
N ALA A 8 -7.33 -20.55 -3.73
CA ALA A 8 -8.52 -21.41 -3.79
C ALA A 8 -9.70 -20.80 -2.99
N ALA A 9 -9.42 -20.22 -1.83
CA ALA A 9 -10.43 -19.54 -1.02
C ALA A 9 -11.02 -18.30 -1.73
N ILE A 10 -10.18 -17.46 -2.36
CA ILE A 10 -10.64 -16.33 -3.17
C ILE A 10 -11.57 -16.82 -4.29
N ARG A 11 -11.18 -17.86 -5.02
CA ARG A 11 -11.97 -18.43 -6.12
C ARG A 11 -13.29 -19.06 -5.67
N ALA A 12 -13.35 -19.58 -4.45
CA ALA A 12 -14.57 -20.15 -3.89
C ALA A 12 -15.54 -19.10 -3.34
N GLN A 13 -15.00 -18.01 -2.79
CA GLN A 13 -15.80 -16.99 -2.09
C GLN A 13 -16.14 -15.78 -2.95
N HIS A 14 -15.41 -15.55 -4.05
CA HIS A 14 -15.57 -14.37 -4.93
C HIS A 14 -15.71 -13.05 -4.17
N PRO A 15 -14.78 -12.72 -3.23
CA PRO A 15 -14.94 -11.58 -2.37
C PRO A 15 -15.02 -10.28 -3.19
N LEU A 16 -15.90 -9.36 -2.76
CA LEU A 16 -15.92 -8.01 -3.30
C LEU A 16 -14.63 -7.28 -2.88
N LEU A 17 -13.88 -6.78 -3.85
CA LEU A 17 -12.67 -6.02 -3.63
C LEU A 17 -12.90 -4.57 -4.02
N HIS A 18 -13.02 -3.68 -3.03
CA HIS A 18 -13.17 -2.25 -3.29
C HIS A 18 -11.78 -1.62 -3.53
N CYS A 19 -11.57 -1.09 -4.73
CA CYS A 19 -10.30 -0.50 -5.14
C CYS A 19 -10.45 0.99 -5.45
N ILE A 20 -9.86 1.85 -4.62
CA ILE A 20 -9.58 3.23 -4.97
C ILE A 20 -8.19 3.23 -5.63
N SER A 21 -8.16 3.23 -6.96
CA SER A 21 -6.94 3.04 -7.75
C SER A 21 -6.45 4.33 -8.40
N ASN A 22 -5.19 4.34 -8.81
CA ASN A 22 -4.73 5.38 -9.72
C ASN A 22 -5.23 5.12 -11.14
N ILE A 23 -5.38 6.18 -11.92
CA ILE A 23 -5.96 6.12 -13.27
C ILE A 23 -5.10 5.30 -14.25
N VAL A 24 -3.79 5.21 -14.00
CA VAL A 24 -2.84 4.55 -14.90
C VAL A 24 -2.97 3.03 -14.83
N SER A 25 -3.24 2.47 -13.65
CA SER A 25 -3.26 1.02 -13.42
C SER A 25 -4.64 0.47 -13.06
N ALA A 26 -5.69 1.29 -13.06
CA ALA A 26 -7.02 0.87 -12.63
C ALA A 26 -7.55 -0.34 -13.41
N ASN A 27 -7.41 -0.34 -14.74
CA ASN A 27 -7.84 -1.43 -15.60
C ASN A 27 -7.07 -2.72 -15.32
N ASP A 28 -5.75 -2.64 -15.17
CA ASP A 28 -4.90 -3.81 -14.90
C ASP A 28 -5.19 -4.40 -13.52
N CYS A 29 -5.41 -3.55 -12.51
CA CYS A 29 -5.82 -3.98 -11.17
C CYS A 29 -7.16 -4.70 -11.19
N ALA A 30 -8.16 -4.18 -11.93
CA ALA A 30 -9.46 -4.81 -12.06
C ALA A 30 -9.35 -6.18 -12.77
N ASN A 31 -8.62 -6.26 -13.88
CA ASN A 31 -8.42 -7.50 -14.61
C ASN A 31 -7.64 -8.54 -13.79
N LEU A 32 -6.63 -8.13 -13.03
CA LEU A 32 -5.91 -9.04 -12.12
C LEU A 32 -6.83 -9.58 -11.03
N ALA A 33 -7.66 -8.74 -10.41
CA ALA A 33 -8.62 -9.16 -9.41
C ALA A 33 -9.62 -10.18 -9.96
N LEU A 34 -10.16 -9.95 -11.16
CA LEU A 34 -11.02 -10.92 -11.86
C LEU A 34 -10.29 -12.23 -12.16
N ALA A 35 -9.06 -12.16 -12.64
CA ALA A 35 -8.26 -13.34 -13.01
C ALA A 35 -7.96 -14.24 -11.80
N ILE A 36 -7.81 -13.70 -10.60
CA ILE A 36 -7.62 -14.49 -9.37
C ILE A 36 -8.94 -14.98 -8.76
N GLY A 37 -10.09 -14.51 -9.26
CA GLY A 37 -11.42 -14.94 -8.83
C GLY A 37 -12.13 -14.00 -7.87
N ALA A 38 -11.60 -12.80 -7.61
CA ALA A 38 -12.28 -11.76 -6.84
C ALA A 38 -13.24 -10.94 -7.71
N SER A 39 -14.13 -10.17 -7.08
CA SER A 39 -15.07 -9.26 -7.74
C SER A 39 -14.67 -7.81 -7.47
N PRO A 40 -13.91 -7.15 -8.37
CA PRO A 40 -13.46 -5.78 -8.15
C PRO A 40 -14.58 -4.76 -8.36
N ILE A 41 -14.63 -3.74 -7.49
CA ILE A 41 -15.39 -2.52 -7.70
C ILE A 41 -14.43 -1.33 -7.61
N MET A 42 -14.40 -0.50 -8.68
CA MET A 42 -13.48 0.62 -8.85
C MET A 42 -14.14 1.95 -8.49
N ALA A 43 -15.00 1.95 -7.45
CA ALA A 43 -15.72 3.13 -7.01
C ALA A 43 -14.79 4.15 -6.36
N GLN A 44 -14.95 5.43 -6.71
CA GLN A 44 -14.12 6.53 -6.19
C GLN A 44 -14.92 7.78 -5.80
N ALA A 45 -16.22 7.84 -6.06
CA ALA A 45 -17.04 9.00 -5.69
C ALA A 45 -17.17 9.07 -4.15
N PRO A 46 -16.78 10.17 -3.49
CA PRO A 46 -16.78 10.26 -2.03
C PRO A 46 -18.13 9.95 -1.38
N GLN A 47 -19.22 10.19 -2.10
CA GLN A 47 -20.60 10.03 -1.63
C GLN A 47 -21.01 8.58 -1.39
N GLU A 48 -20.45 7.63 -2.15
CA GLU A 48 -20.77 6.20 -2.06
C GLU A 48 -19.74 5.37 -1.24
N MET A 49 -18.65 5.98 -0.80
CA MET A 49 -17.53 5.26 -0.20
C MET A 49 -17.89 4.46 1.04
N ALA A 50 -18.77 5.00 1.88
CA ALA A 50 -19.17 4.29 3.10
C ALA A 50 -20.00 3.03 2.77
N ASP A 51 -20.90 3.13 1.80
CA ASP A 51 -21.78 2.03 1.42
C ASP A 51 -21.00 0.91 0.72
N ILE A 52 -20.16 1.29 -0.24
CA ILE A 52 -19.34 0.32 -0.99
C ILE A 52 -18.31 -0.37 -0.08
N ALA A 53 -17.58 0.39 0.75
CA ALA A 53 -16.62 -0.19 1.65
C ALA A 53 -17.25 -1.13 2.68
N ALA A 54 -18.50 -0.85 3.08
CA ALA A 54 -19.25 -1.69 4.02
C ALA A 54 -19.61 -3.08 3.48
N LEU A 55 -19.64 -3.24 2.17
CA LEU A 55 -19.96 -4.50 1.47
C LEU A 55 -18.71 -5.28 1.07
N ALA A 56 -17.53 -4.64 1.13
CA ALA A 56 -16.30 -5.23 0.63
C ALA A 56 -15.74 -6.32 1.56
N GLY A 57 -15.09 -7.33 1.00
CA GLY A 57 -14.26 -8.29 1.72
C GLY A 57 -12.85 -7.74 2.01
N ALA A 58 -12.40 -6.76 1.22
CA ALA A 58 -11.17 -5.99 1.45
C ALA A 58 -11.23 -4.65 0.71
N VAL A 59 -10.48 -3.65 1.21
CA VAL A 59 -10.36 -2.33 0.59
C VAL A 59 -8.91 -2.07 0.20
N VAL A 60 -8.67 -1.65 -1.03
CA VAL A 60 -7.34 -1.27 -1.55
C VAL A 60 -7.32 0.22 -1.84
N LEU A 61 -6.42 0.93 -1.18
CA LEU A 61 -6.23 2.37 -1.31
C LEU A 61 -4.88 2.65 -2.00
N ASN A 62 -4.91 3.02 -3.27
CA ASN A 62 -3.72 3.46 -4.00
C ASN A 62 -3.80 4.97 -4.22
N THR A 63 -2.83 5.71 -3.66
CA THR A 63 -2.81 7.17 -3.68
C THR A 63 -2.08 7.76 -4.90
N GLY A 64 -1.79 6.98 -5.92
CA GLY A 64 -1.30 7.48 -7.20
C GLY A 64 -2.34 8.36 -7.90
N THR A 65 -1.89 9.33 -8.73
CA THR A 65 -2.77 10.34 -9.38
C THR A 65 -3.75 11.00 -8.39
N PRO A 66 -3.25 11.61 -7.28
CA PRO A 66 -4.10 12.08 -6.19
C PRO A 66 -4.75 13.44 -6.50
N ASP A 67 -5.92 13.61 -5.93
CA ASP A 67 -6.62 14.87 -5.76
C ASP A 67 -7.34 14.89 -4.38
N GLU A 68 -7.97 15.99 -4.02
CA GLU A 68 -8.68 16.13 -2.73
C GLU A 68 -9.87 15.17 -2.62
N ALA A 69 -10.59 14.92 -3.72
CA ALA A 69 -11.73 14.01 -3.74
C ALA A 69 -11.28 12.56 -3.46
N LYS A 70 -10.16 12.14 -4.06
CA LYS A 70 -9.57 10.81 -3.82
C LYS A 70 -9.14 10.63 -2.36
N PHE A 71 -8.48 11.62 -1.75
CA PHE A 71 -8.11 11.52 -0.34
C PHE A 71 -9.32 11.49 0.57
N THR A 72 -10.38 12.24 0.24
CA THR A 72 -11.64 12.19 0.98
C THR A 72 -12.30 10.82 0.85
N ALA A 73 -12.35 10.27 -0.37
CA ALA A 73 -12.84 8.92 -0.63
C ALA A 73 -12.05 7.86 0.14
N ALA A 74 -10.71 7.93 0.10
CA ALA A 74 -9.83 6.99 0.78
C ALA A 74 -10.03 7.01 2.31
N ARG A 75 -10.15 8.20 2.93
CA ARG A 75 -10.43 8.33 4.37
C ARG A 75 -11.78 7.71 4.72
N THR A 76 -12.83 8.02 3.97
CA THR A 76 -14.18 7.51 4.22
C THR A 76 -14.23 5.99 4.06
N ALA A 77 -13.72 5.46 2.96
CA ALA A 77 -13.69 4.02 2.71
C ALA A 77 -12.86 3.27 3.75
N GLY A 78 -11.63 3.74 4.02
CA GLY A 78 -10.74 3.11 4.99
C GLY A 78 -11.27 3.13 6.42
N ALA A 79 -11.80 4.27 6.88
CA ALA A 79 -12.41 4.37 8.21
C ALA A 79 -13.66 3.48 8.34
N THR A 80 -14.47 3.36 7.28
CA THR A 80 -15.62 2.46 7.27
C THR A 80 -15.18 1.00 7.31
N ALA A 81 -14.17 0.62 6.53
CA ALA A 81 -13.58 -0.71 6.54
C ALA A 81 -13.07 -1.07 7.96
N ASN A 82 -12.30 -0.18 8.59
CA ASN A 82 -11.79 -0.42 9.95
C ASN A 82 -12.90 -0.63 10.97
N ARG A 83 -13.96 0.18 10.97
CA ARG A 83 -15.11 -0.01 11.88
C ARG A 83 -15.79 -1.37 11.71
N ARG A 84 -15.66 -1.99 10.54
CA ARG A 84 -16.25 -3.30 10.22
C ARG A 84 -15.24 -4.45 10.25
N SER A 85 -14.02 -4.19 10.71
CA SER A 85 -12.92 -5.17 10.71
C SER A 85 -12.60 -5.73 9.31
N ILE A 86 -12.86 -4.94 8.27
CA ILE A 86 -12.51 -5.26 6.88
C ILE A 86 -11.06 -4.82 6.65
N PRO A 87 -10.18 -5.70 6.14
CA PRO A 87 -8.77 -5.36 5.95
C PRO A 87 -8.57 -4.28 4.89
N VAL A 88 -7.66 -3.36 5.17
CA VAL A 88 -7.26 -2.28 4.27
C VAL A 88 -5.82 -2.50 3.82
N VAL A 89 -5.60 -2.45 2.51
CA VAL A 89 -4.27 -2.40 1.90
C VAL A 89 -4.00 -0.98 1.42
N LEU A 90 -2.89 -0.39 1.82
CA LEU A 90 -2.49 0.95 1.39
C LEU A 90 -1.23 0.89 0.51
N ASP A 91 -1.30 1.53 -0.66
CA ASP A 91 -0.16 1.79 -1.56
C ASP A 91 0.02 3.32 -1.66
N PRO A 92 0.88 3.95 -0.82
CA PRO A 92 1.06 5.39 -0.72
C PRO A 92 1.99 5.92 -1.82
N VAL A 93 1.63 5.71 -3.07
CA VAL A 93 2.44 6.01 -4.26
C VAL A 93 2.98 7.43 -4.24
N GLY A 94 4.31 7.54 -4.27
CA GLY A 94 5.01 8.81 -4.37
C GLY A 94 4.82 9.71 -3.15
N VAL A 95 4.66 9.15 -1.95
CA VAL A 95 4.43 9.89 -0.70
C VAL A 95 5.50 10.96 -0.43
N GLY A 96 6.74 10.74 -0.82
CA GLY A 96 7.85 11.69 -0.70
C GLY A 96 7.96 12.73 -1.81
N ALA A 97 7.10 12.66 -2.86
CA ALA A 97 7.23 13.51 -4.03
C ALA A 97 6.84 15.00 -3.77
N SER A 98 6.03 15.27 -2.75
CA SER A 98 5.70 16.64 -2.35
C SER A 98 5.23 16.70 -0.89
N PRO A 99 5.39 17.88 -0.22
CA PRO A 99 4.85 18.10 1.12
C PRO A 99 3.34 17.87 1.20
N TRP A 100 2.60 18.23 0.17
CA TRP A 100 1.15 18.06 0.10
C TRP A 100 0.76 16.57 0.12
N ARG A 101 1.45 15.71 -0.68
CA ARG A 101 1.21 14.25 -0.66
C ARG A 101 1.52 13.66 0.71
N LEU A 102 2.68 14.01 1.26
CA LEU A 102 3.09 13.50 2.57
C LEU A 102 2.07 13.85 3.65
N ALA A 103 1.63 15.12 3.71
CA ALA A 103 0.64 15.58 4.67
C ALA A 103 -0.70 14.84 4.53
N ASN A 104 -1.19 14.65 3.31
CA ASN A 104 -2.44 13.92 3.07
C ASN A 104 -2.36 12.43 3.42
N ILE A 105 -1.23 11.78 3.13
CA ILE A 105 -1.03 10.38 3.49
C ILE A 105 -0.86 10.21 5.01
N GLN A 106 -0.15 11.13 5.68
CA GLN A 106 -0.07 11.16 7.14
C GLN A 106 -1.45 11.36 7.78
N ASN A 107 -2.27 12.27 7.25
CA ASN A 107 -3.65 12.47 7.69
C ASN A 107 -4.52 11.22 7.46
N LEU A 108 -4.35 10.52 6.32
CA LEU A 108 -5.03 9.25 6.06
C LEU A 108 -4.65 8.19 7.11
N LEU A 109 -3.36 8.04 7.41
CA LEU A 109 -2.85 7.09 8.40
C LEU A 109 -3.26 7.39 9.85
N GLN A 110 -3.64 8.63 10.16
CA GLN A 110 -4.22 8.98 11.47
C GLN A 110 -5.66 8.50 11.63
N GLN A 111 -6.39 8.30 10.53
CA GLN A 111 -7.80 7.94 10.53
C GLN A 111 -8.07 6.50 10.08
N VAL A 112 -7.11 5.89 9.41
CA VAL A 112 -7.22 4.55 8.82
C VAL A 112 -6.03 3.71 9.26
N GLN A 113 -6.33 2.57 9.88
CA GLN A 113 -5.34 1.56 10.24
C GLN A 113 -5.25 0.54 9.10
N PRO A 114 -4.21 0.54 8.26
CA PRO A 114 -4.02 -0.48 7.25
C PRO A 114 -3.62 -1.82 7.88
N ALA A 115 -4.06 -2.92 7.29
CA ALA A 115 -3.54 -4.25 7.59
C ALA A 115 -2.20 -4.49 6.88
N ILE A 116 -2.07 -3.94 5.66
CA ILE A 116 -0.85 -4.06 4.85
C ILE A 116 -0.54 -2.69 4.23
N VAL A 117 0.73 -2.30 4.25
CA VAL A 117 1.25 -1.15 3.51
C VAL A 117 2.29 -1.65 2.50
N ARG A 118 2.08 -1.34 1.21
CA ARG A 118 3.03 -1.61 0.14
C ARG A 118 3.81 -0.35 -0.21
N VAL A 119 5.13 -0.41 -0.12
CA VAL A 119 6.03 0.73 -0.39
C VAL A 119 7.30 0.28 -1.12
N ASN A 120 7.98 1.21 -1.76
CA ASN A 120 9.40 1.07 -2.09
C ASN A 120 10.28 1.70 -0.99
N ALA A 121 11.62 1.56 -1.11
CA ALA A 121 12.55 2.06 -0.10
C ALA A 121 12.46 3.59 0.10
N GLY A 122 12.27 4.36 -0.99
CA GLY A 122 12.11 5.82 -0.92
C GLY A 122 10.82 6.25 -0.24
N GLU A 123 9.71 5.56 -0.52
CA GLU A 123 8.42 5.81 0.12
C GLU A 123 8.47 5.44 1.62
N ALA A 124 9.12 4.31 1.96
CA ALA A 124 9.33 3.92 3.35
C ALA A 124 10.16 4.95 4.12
N ALA A 125 11.26 5.42 3.54
CA ALA A 125 12.09 6.47 4.13
C ALA A 125 11.29 7.79 4.36
N ALA A 126 10.48 8.20 3.38
CA ALA A 126 9.64 9.38 3.50
C ALA A 126 8.61 9.26 4.65
N LEU A 127 7.94 8.10 4.77
CA LEU A 127 7.00 7.83 5.87
C LEU A 127 7.68 7.75 7.23
N LEU A 128 8.92 7.32 7.28
CA LEU A 128 9.74 7.33 8.50
C LEU A 128 10.26 8.73 8.86
N GLY A 129 10.19 9.71 7.95
CA GLY A 129 10.75 11.05 8.13
C GLY A 129 12.24 11.12 7.86
N LEU A 130 12.80 10.14 7.13
CA LEU A 130 14.22 10.03 6.80
C LEU A 130 14.57 10.74 5.47
N GLY A 131 13.59 11.25 4.74
CA GLY A 131 13.71 11.94 3.47
C GLY A 131 13.57 13.45 3.65
N GLY A 132 14.61 14.14 4.08
CA GLY A 132 14.61 15.60 4.18
C GLY A 132 16.02 16.13 4.00
N SER A 133 16.23 16.85 2.89
CA SER A 133 17.27 17.86 2.59
C SER A 133 18.64 17.71 3.28
N GLU A 134 19.67 18.00 2.50
CA GLU A 134 21.09 18.05 2.80
C GLU A 134 21.55 18.92 4.00
N HIS A 135 20.66 19.30 4.93
CA HIS A 135 21.00 20.10 6.10
C HIS A 135 20.54 19.43 7.38
N GLY A 136 21.46 18.65 7.93
CA GLY A 136 21.64 18.46 9.35
C GLY A 136 20.47 17.87 10.14
N VAL A 137 20.44 16.58 10.31
CA VAL A 137 20.31 15.96 11.64
C VAL A 137 21.13 14.68 11.63
N ASP A 138 21.99 14.53 12.63
CA ASP A 138 22.74 13.31 12.96
C ASP A 138 21.80 12.13 13.18
N SER A 139 21.35 11.48 12.10
CA SER A 139 20.69 10.18 12.19
C SER A 139 21.70 9.06 11.94
N LEU A 140 22.70 8.98 12.82
CA LEU A 140 23.62 7.83 12.88
C LEU A 140 22.89 6.50 13.19
N THR A 141 21.60 6.56 13.53
CA THR A 141 20.78 5.41 13.93
C THR A 141 19.64 5.06 12.94
N ALA A 142 19.44 5.86 11.87
CA ALA A 142 18.37 5.56 10.92
C ALA A 142 18.73 4.34 10.05
N PRO A 143 17.81 3.38 9.88
CA PRO A 143 18.07 2.21 9.04
C PRO A 143 18.22 2.65 7.58
N LYS A 144 19.42 2.42 7.00
CA LYS A 144 19.70 2.68 5.58
C LYS A 144 19.42 1.45 4.70
N ALA A 145 19.48 0.25 5.28
CA ALA A 145 19.20 -0.98 4.57
C ALA A 145 17.70 -1.21 4.40
N PRO A 146 17.23 -1.72 3.24
CA PRO A 146 15.82 -1.99 2.99
C PRO A 146 15.12 -2.82 4.08
N ALA A 147 15.79 -3.83 4.62
CA ALA A 147 15.28 -4.66 5.71
C ALA A 147 14.99 -3.85 6.98
N GLY A 148 15.89 -2.94 7.35
CA GLY A 148 15.69 -2.04 8.48
C GLY A 148 14.56 -1.04 8.25
N LEU A 149 14.40 -0.50 7.03
CA LEU A 149 13.29 0.37 6.67
C LEU A 149 11.94 -0.36 6.78
N ALA A 150 11.85 -1.59 6.25
CA ALA A 150 10.64 -2.40 6.32
C ALA A 150 10.24 -2.68 7.77
N ALA A 151 11.18 -3.14 8.60
CA ALA A 151 10.93 -3.44 10.01
C ALA A 151 10.53 -2.19 10.82
N ALA A 152 11.27 -1.08 10.66
CA ALA A 152 10.98 0.17 11.35
C ALA A 152 9.60 0.74 10.96
N LEU A 153 9.23 0.67 9.68
CA LEU A 153 7.93 1.13 9.21
C LEU A 153 6.79 0.23 9.73
N ALA A 154 6.99 -1.09 9.74
CA ALA A 154 6.03 -2.04 10.30
C ALA A 154 5.77 -1.78 11.78
N GLN A 155 6.83 -1.55 12.57
CA GLN A 155 6.70 -1.19 13.99
C GLN A 155 5.98 0.15 14.17
N LYS A 156 6.34 1.17 13.38
CA LYS A 156 5.73 2.51 13.45
C LYS A 156 4.24 2.49 13.15
N LEU A 157 3.82 1.71 12.15
CA LEU A 157 2.43 1.66 11.68
C LEU A 157 1.60 0.56 12.33
N GLY A 158 2.22 -0.40 13.01
CA GLY A 158 1.54 -1.54 13.62
C GLY A 158 0.83 -2.44 12.60
N CYS A 159 1.43 -2.64 11.42
CA CYS A 159 0.86 -3.42 10.33
C CYS A 159 1.95 -4.18 9.55
N VAL A 160 1.54 -5.04 8.64
CA VAL A 160 2.47 -5.69 7.72
C VAL A 160 2.95 -4.69 6.67
N VAL A 161 4.26 -4.63 6.45
CA VAL A 161 4.88 -3.84 5.38
C VAL A 161 5.42 -4.76 4.31
N LEU A 162 4.99 -4.55 3.07
CA LEU A 162 5.60 -5.11 1.86
C LEU A 162 6.48 -4.03 1.23
N LEU A 163 7.78 -4.15 1.37
CA LEU A 163 8.75 -3.27 0.74
C LEU A 163 9.22 -3.89 -0.56
N SER A 164 8.81 -3.31 -1.69
CA SER A 164 9.17 -3.79 -3.03
C SER A 164 10.52 -3.26 -3.48
N GLY A 165 11.33 -4.13 -4.11
CA GLY A 165 12.66 -3.81 -4.63
C GLY A 165 13.18 -4.88 -5.56
N THR A 166 14.51 -5.02 -5.66
CA THR A 166 15.14 -6.16 -6.34
C THR A 166 14.83 -7.47 -5.61
N GLU A 167 14.70 -7.40 -4.31
CA GLU A 167 14.13 -8.41 -3.43
C GLU A 167 12.95 -7.77 -2.70
N ASP A 168 11.80 -8.44 -2.69
CA ASP A 168 10.67 -7.99 -1.90
C ASP A 168 10.83 -8.44 -0.46
N LEU A 169 10.61 -7.51 0.47
CA LEU A 169 10.73 -7.73 1.90
C LEU A 169 9.36 -7.59 2.56
N ILE A 170 8.99 -8.55 3.38
CA ILE A 170 7.74 -8.54 4.15
C ILE A 170 8.09 -8.51 5.62
N ALA A 171 7.65 -7.49 6.34
CA ALA A 171 7.90 -7.30 7.77
C ALA A 171 6.59 -7.02 8.52
N ASP A 172 6.45 -7.58 9.72
CA ASP A 172 5.33 -7.29 10.64
C ASP A 172 5.80 -6.60 11.94
N GLY A 173 7.07 -6.19 11.99
CA GLY A 173 7.71 -5.60 13.16
C GLY A 173 8.44 -6.60 14.07
N GLN A 174 8.23 -7.90 13.91
CA GLN A 174 8.93 -8.97 14.61
C GLN A 174 9.63 -9.93 13.64
N LEU A 175 8.95 -10.27 12.57
CA LEU A 175 9.44 -11.18 11.53
C LEU A 175 9.80 -10.40 10.28
N LEU A 176 10.81 -10.88 9.57
CA LEU A 176 11.21 -10.41 8.25
C LEU A 176 11.32 -11.60 7.32
N CYS A 177 10.56 -11.57 6.22
CA CYS A 177 10.66 -12.54 5.14
C CYS A 177 11.17 -11.86 3.89
N THR A 178 12.02 -12.55 3.13
CA THR A 178 12.49 -12.12 1.81
C THR A 178 11.80 -12.95 0.74
N CYS A 179 11.33 -12.32 -0.32
CA CYS A 179 10.76 -12.98 -1.48
C CYS A 179 11.50 -12.56 -2.74
N LEU A 180 12.11 -13.52 -3.42
CA LEU A 180 12.71 -13.34 -4.74
C LEU A 180 11.67 -13.69 -5.79
N LEU A 181 11.08 -12.67 -6.43
CA LEU A 181 10.26 -12.88 -7.61
C LEU A 181 11.16 -13.08 -8.83
N TYR A 182 11.41 -14.31 -9.19
CA TYR A 182 12.34 -14.71 -10.27
C TYR A 182 11.86 -14.36 -11.69
N THR A 183 10.71 -13.73 -11.89
CA THR A 183 10.03 -13.78 -13.18
C THR A 183 9.75 -12.44 -13.84
N SER A 184 10.25 -11.34 -13.44
CA SER A 184 10.29 -10.14 -14.28
C SER A 184 10.70 -8.93 -13.47
N PRO A 185 11.72 -8.20 -13.89
CA PRO A 185 11.96 -6.89 -13.29
C PRO A 185 10.71 -6.04 -13.53
N SER A 186 10.14 -5.50 -12.45
CA SER A 186 9.09 -4.49 -12.54
C SER A 186 9.53 -3.38 -13.50
N PRO A 187 8.65 -2.77 -14.28
CA PRO A 187 9.01 -1.59 -15.06
C PRO A 187 9.68 -0.49 -14.24
N ARG A 188 9.44 -0.45 -12.92
CA ARG A 188 10.11 0.46 -11.97
C ARG A 188 11.57 0.09 -11.70
N ASP A 189 11.94 -1.19 -11.80
CA ASP A 189 13.30 -1.67 -11.52
C ASP A 189 14.25 -1.46 -12.73
N ARG A 190 13.69 -1.26 -13.94
CA ARG A 190 14.49 -0.98 -15.15
C ARG A 190 15.14 0.41 -15.17
N GLN A 191 14.70 1.32 -14.31
CA GLN A 191 15.25 2.69 -14.27
C GLN A 191 16.56 2.79 -13.47
N THR A 192 16.86 1.83 -12.61
CA THR A 192 18.08 1.86 -11.76
C THR A 192 19.29 1.16 -12.37
N SER A 193 19.15 0.46 -13.52
CA SER A 193 20.26 -0.26 -14.17
C SER A 193 20.92 0.50 -15.31
N ARG A 194 20.65 1.81 -15.47
CA ARG A 194 21.30 2.69 -16.46
C ARG A 194 21.86 3.93 -15.76
N MET A 195 22.87 3.75 -14.94
CA MET A 195 23.89 4.73 -14.57
C MET A 195 25.22 4.04 -14.44
#